data_3839225461556a0cc2966d8804219ca0
#
_entry.id   3839225461556a0cc2966d8804219ca0
#
_cell.length_a   1.000
_cell.length_b   1.000
_cell.length_c   1.000
_cell.angle_alpha   90.00
_cell.angle_beta   90.00
_cell.angle_gamma   90.00
#
_symmetry.space_group_name_H-M   'P 1'
#
loop_
_entity.id
_entity.type
_entity.pdbx_description
1 polymer ?
#
loop_
_entity_poly.entity_id
_entity_poly.type
_entity_poly.pdbx_seq_one_letter_code
_entity_poly.pdbx_strand_id
1 'polypeptide(L)'
;IEDFIRRFNSAESVEEQFAIDKEIDKVVSELRTNLSLANIRFTQNTKDEFYAKEYDYINEITPEIDNALNNLNKCYLNSKFKSALKERIPQIVFTNFLISAKSIDEKILADMVEENKLCTEYVTLMSGIVVEYRGEKLTTAQIKKYDSNPDRELRKGAYMALGKEMKRNGKKIDDIYDKLVKVRTRMAKKLGMESFSELGYLRMTRNCYDSNDIAVFRENVKKYVVPVCCQIKEKIRKECGVDKLMVYDDGVYGREEAVPSGSAQDIVDNAEKMYSQMSGETKKLFETMKESEAFDLLSREGKWGGGYCTELSEYKLPFILSNFNGSSGDVDVLTHE
;
A
#
# COMPACT_ATOMS: atom_id res chain seq x y z
N ILE A 1 26.33 -3.79 -3.61
CA ILE A 1 25.75 -3.88 -4.98
C ILE A 1 26.79 -3.59 -6.03
N GLU A 2 27.65 -2.60 -5.90
CA GLU A 2 28.72 -2.27 -6.86
C GLU A 2 29.66 -3.46 -7.12
N ASP A 3 29.99 -4.23 -6.07
CA ASP A 3 30.81 -5.46 -6.24
C ASP A 3 30.07 -6.51 -7.09
N PHE A 4 28.78 -6.71 -6.86
CA PHE A 4 27.96 -7.60 -7.68
C PHE A 4 27.91 -7.15 -9.14
N ILE A 5 27.73 -5.86 -9.42
CA ILE A 5 27.77 -5.28 -10.76
C ILE A 5 29.11 -5.61 -11.46
N ARG A 6 30.21 -5.39 -10.76
CA ARG A 6 31.56 -5.68 -11.28
C ARG A 6 31.72 -7.17 -11.61
N ARG A 7 31.40 -8.05 -10.65
CA ARG A 7 31.50 -9.51 -10.80
C ARG A 7 30.59 -10.02 -11.91
N PHE A 8 29.34 -9.55 -11.96
CA PHE A 8 28.36 -9.96 -12.97
C PHE A 8 28.83 -9.59 -14.40
N ASN A 9 29.39 -8.39 -14.57
CA ASN A 9 29.87 -7.91 -15.86
C ASN A 9 31.18 -8.62 -16.29
N SER A 10 32.03 -9.05 -15.34
CA SER A 10 33.28 -9.75 -15.61
C SER A 10 33.12 -11.27 -15.76
N ALA A 11 31.96 -11.83 -15.44
CA ALA A 11 31.68 -13.26 -15.52
C ALA A 11 31.98 -13.81 -16.94
N GLU A 12 32.63 -14.96 -17.00
CA GLU A 12 33.05 -15.62 -18.27
C GLU A 12 32.01 -16.62 -18.77
N SER A 13 31.09 -17.04 -17.93
CA SER A 13 29.99 -17.97 -18.26
C SER A 13 28.62 -17.51 -17.71
N VAL A 14 27.56 -18.08 -18.28
CA VAL A 14 26.20 -17.85 -17.76
C VAL A 14 26.03 -18.50 -16.39
N GLU A 15 26.69 -19.60 -16.11
CA GLU A 15 26.69 -20.29 -14.82
C GLU A 15 27.28 -19.42 -13.72
N GLU A 16 28.34 -18.67 -14.00
CA GLU A 16 28.92 -17.69 -13.08
C GLU A 16 27.91 -16.55 -12.81
N GLN A 17 27.23 -16.04 -13.84
CA GLN A 17 26.18 -15.03 -13.64
C GLN A 17 25.03 -15.55 -12.78
N PHE A 18 24.61 -16.80 -12.93
CA PHE A 18 23.60 -17.42 -12.07
C PHE A 18 24.08 -17.66 -10.63
N ALA A 19 25.35 -17.96 -10.44
CA ALA A 19 25.90 -18.08 -9.09
C ALA A 19 25.87 -16.72 -8.36
N ILE A 20 26.24 -15.65 -9.07
CA ILE A 20 26.18 -14.28 -8.56
C ILE A 20 24.73 -13.85 -8.30
N ASP A 21 23.79 -14.19 -9.18
CA ASP A 21 22.36 -13.91 -9.05
C ASP A 21 21.78 -14.47 -7.74
N LYS A 22 22.14 -15.69 -7.37
CA LYS A 22 21.73 -16.28 -6.08
C LYS A 22 22.30 -15.56 -4.86
N GLU A 23 23.52 -15.03 -4.96
CA GLU A 23 24.11 -14.22 -3.91
C GLU A 23 23.38 -12.86 -3.79
N ILE A 24 23.05 -12.26 -4.95
CA ILE A 24 22.27 -11.03 -5.04
C ILE A 24 20.90 -11.21 -4.38
N ASP A 25 20.18 -12.28 -4.73
CA ASP A 25 18.84 -12.58 -4.18
C ASP A 25 18.87 -12.63 -2.65
N LYS A 26 19.89 -13.24 -2.07
CA LYS A 26 20.03 -13.31 -0.61
C LYS A 26 20.20 -11.91 0.01
N VAL A 27 21.14 -11.12 -0.51
CA VAL A 27 21.39 -9.76 0.02
C VAL A 27 20.20 -8.83 -0.20
N VAL A 28 19.53 -8.94 -1.35
CA VAL A 28 18.33 -8.15 -1.64
C VAL A 28 17.15 -8.55 -0.75
N SER A 29 16.99 -9.84 -0.44
CA SER A 29 15.97 -10.32 0.51
C SER A 29 16.19 -9.78 1.92
N GLU A 30 17.43 -9.82 2.41
CA GLU A 30 17.82 -9.24 3.70
C GLU A 30 17.57 -7.71 3.72
N LEU A 31 17.98 -6.99 2.68
CA LEU A 31 17.75 -5.56 2.55
C LEU A 31 16.25 -5.22 2.57
N ARG A 32 15.44 -5.90 1.75
CA ARG A 32 13.99 -5.68 1.71
C ARG A 32 13.32 -5.95 3.06
N THR A 33 13.73 -7.01 3.75
CA THR A 33 13.23 -7.32 5.09
C THR A 33 13.52 -6.17 6.06
N ASN A 34 14.74 -5.63 6.07
CA ASN A 34 15.10 -4.50 6.94
C ASN A 34 14.31 -3.23 6.61
N LEU A 35 14.11 -2.91 5.32
CA LEU A 35 13.27 -1.79 4.88
C LEU A 35 11.81 -1.98 5.30
N SER A 36 11.27 -3.19 5.15
CA SER A 36 9.90 -3.53 5.59
C SER A 36 9.76 -3.41 7.11
N LEU A 37 10.72 -3.90 7.89
CA LEU A 37 10.69 -3.79 9.35
C LEU A 37 10.73 -2.34 9.84
N ALA A 38 11.55 -1.48 9.24
CA ALA A 38 11.57 -0.05 9.58
C ALA A 38 10.21 0.61 9.28
N ASN A 39 9.60 0.30 8.12
CA ASN A 39 8.26 0.79 7.79
C ASN A 39 7.18 0.26 8.76
N ILE A 40 7.22 -1.03 9.11
CA ILE A 40 6.29 -1.63 10.08
C ILE A 40 6.36 -0.91 11.41
N ARG A 41 7.54 -0.77 11.99
CA ARG A 41 7.77 -0.12 13.30
C ARG A 41 7.26 1.31 13.31
N PHE A 42 7.58 2.08 12.28
CA PHE A 42 7.11 3.45 12.13
C PHE A 42 5.58 3.52 12.00
N THR A 43 4.97 2.69 11.16
CA THR A 43 3.51 2.71 10.94
C THR A 43 2.71 2.16 12.12
N GLN A 44 3.31 1.28 12.93
CA GLN A 44 2.72 0.83 14.21
C GLN A 44 2.63 1.96 15.24
N ASN A 45 3.60 2.88 15.27
CA ASN A 45 3.59 4.03 16.16
C ASN A 45 4.41 5.19 15.59
N THR A 46 3.75 6.08 14.86
CA THR A 46 4.38 7.28 14.26
C THR A 46 4.87 8.31 15.27
N LYS A 47 4.54 8.13 16.58
CA LYS A 47 4.99 8.99 17.69
C LYS A 47 6.25 8.50 18.37
N ASP A 48 6.72 7.30 18.06
CA ASP A 48 7.98 6.78 18.60
C ASP A 48 9.15 7.48 17.92
N GLU A 49 9.93 8.23 18.73
CA GLU A 49 11.04 9.06 18.20
C GLU A 49 12.19 8.23 17.62
N PHE A 50 12.42 7.01 18.14
CA PHE A 50 13.49 6.15 17.63
C PHE A 50 13.10 5.60 16.26
N TYR A 51 11.91 5.02 16.14
CA TYR A 51 11.44 4.46 14.88
C TYR A 51 11.15 5.52 13.83
N ALA A 52 10.73 6.73 14.22
CA ALA A 52 10.61 7.85 13.30
C ALA A 52 11.97 8.25 12.71
N LYS A 53 13.03 8.33 13.52
CA LYS A 53 14.40 8.61 13.04
C LYS A 53 14.96 7.48 12.17
N GLU A 54 14.71 6.22 12.53
CA GLU A 54 15.07 5.06 11.70
C GLU A 54 14.42 5.15 10.32
N TYR A 55 13.12 5.45 10.30
CA TYR A 55 12.36 5.57 9.06
C TYR A 55 12.78 6.79 8.21
N ASP A 56 13.10 7.93 8.84
CA ASP A 56 13.64 9.09 8.15
C ASP A 56 14.99 8.77 7.48
N TYR A 57 15.87 8.05 8.16
CA TYR A 57 17.13 7.57 7.59
C TYR A 57 16.89 6.65 6.39
N ILE A 58 15.97 5.67 6.52
CA ILE A 58 15.60 4.78 5.44
C ILE A 58 15.07 5.57 4.23
N ASN A 59 14.21 6.57 4.46
CA ASN A 59 13.69 7.43 3.39
C ASN A 59 14.77 8.25 2.67
N GLU A 60 15.84 8.59 3.34
CA GLU A 60 16.99 9.29 2.74
C GLU A 60 17.81 8.37 1.84
N ILE A 61 18.07 7.12 2.27
CA ILE A 61 18.96 6.20 1.55
C ILE A 61 18.26 5.36 0.48
N THR A 62 16.94 5.15 0.60
CA THR A 62 16.17 4.30 -0.34
C THR A 62 16.34 4.72 -1.81
N PRO A 63 16.31 6.01 -2.20
CA PRO A 63 16.54 6.39 -3.59
C PRO A 63 17.91 5.97 -4.14
N GLU A 64 18.96 6.00 -3.32
CA GLU A 64 20.29 5.53 -3.72
C GLU A 64 20.32 4.01 -3.87
N ILE A 65 19.66 3.28 -2.95
CA ILE A 65 19.50 1.83 -3.04
C ILE A 65 18.75 1.45 -4.31
N ASP A 66 17.62 2.10 -4.59
CA ASP A 66 16.81 1.87 -5.78
C ASP A 66 17.60 2.13 -7.06
N ASN A 67 18.41 3.18 -7.09
CA ASN A 67 19.29 3.48 -8.23
C ASN A 67 20.39 2.43 -8.40
N ALA A 68 20.98 1.97 -7.30
CA ALA A 68 21.99 0.90 -7.34
C ALA A 68 21.40 -0.43 -7.85
N LEU A 69 20.20 -0.79 -7.39
CA LEU A 69 19.45 -1.95 -7.88
C LEU A 69 19.05 -1.79 -9.35
N ASN A 70 18.66 -0.58 -9.77
CA ASN A 70 18.37 -0.30 -11.16
C ASN A 70 19.63 -0.43 -12.06
N ASN A 71 20.81 -0.02 -11.58
CA ASN A 71 22.07 -0.22 -12.30
C ASN A 71 22.42 -1.70 -12.41
N LEU A 72 22.14 -2.49 -11.38
CA LEU A 72 22.26 -3.96 -11.44
C LEU A 72 21.29 -4.55 -12.49
N ASN A 73 20.02 -4.13 -12.52
CA ASN A 73 19.05 -4.55 -13.54
C ASN A 73 19.54 -4.26 -14.98
N LYS A 74 20.21 -3.12 -15.19
CA LYS A 74 20.83 -2.79 -16.48
C LYS A 74 21.93 -3.77 -16.89
N CYS A 75 22.63 -4.39 -15.92
CA CYS A 75 23.63 -5.43 -16.22
C CYS A 75 22.97 -6.67 -16.84
N TYR A 76 21.82 -7.12 -16.33
CA TYR A 76 21.07 -8.21 -16.96
C TYR A 76 20.59 -7.85 -18.37
N LEU A 77 20.11 -6.62 -18.58
CA LEU A 77 19.65 -6.14 -19.88
C LEU A 77 20.77 -6.08 -20.92
N ASN A 78 22.02 -5.83 -20.49
CA ASN A 78 23.21 -5.65 -21.35
C ASN A 78 24.15 -6.85 -21.33
N SER A 79 23.80 -7.94 -20.62
CA SER A 79 24.64 -9.12 -20.51
C SER A 79 24.93 -9.74 -21.88
N LYS A 80 26.19 -10.13 -22.10
CA LYS A 80 26.60 -10.93 -23.27
C LYS A 80 25.95 -12.32 -23.32
N PHE A 81 25.44 -12.79 -22.14
CA PHE A 81 24.73 -14.06 -22.00
C PHE A 81 23.21 -13.88 -21.93
N LYS A 82 22.65 -12.72 -22.28
CA LYS A 82 21.24 -12.38 -22.17
C LYS A 82 20.30 -13.44 -22.75
N SER A 83 20.64 -14.06 -23.85
CA SER A 83 19.81 -15.11 -24.47
C SER A 83 19.70 -16.34 -23.55
N ALA A 84 20.81 -16.80 -22.98
CA ALA A 84 20.84 -17.94 -22.06
C ALA A 84 20.18 -17.59 -20.71
N LEU A 85 20.33 -16.34 -20.24
CA LEU A 85 19.60 -15.86 -19.05
C LEU A 85 18.08 -15.91 -19.25
N LYS A 86 17.57 -15.54 -20.43
CA LYS A 86 16.13 -15.59 -20.76
C LYS A 86 15.55 -17.01 -20.84
N GLU A 87 16.36 -18.04 -20.96
CA GLU A 87 15.90 -19.43 -20.90
C GLU A 87 15.55 -19.87 -19.48
N ARG A 88 16.13 -19.22 -18.45
CA ARG A 88 15.96 -19.56 -17.04
C ARG A 88 15.21 -18.49 -16.24
N ILE A 89 15.32 -17.23 -16.62
CA ILE A 89 14.64 -16.09 -16.00
C ILE A 89 13.40 -15.75 -16.85
N PRO A 90 12.21 -15.69 -16.26
CA PRO A 90 10.97 -15.37 -17.00
C PRO A 90 11.09 -14.05 -17.77
N GLN A 91 10.54 -14.00 -18.98
CA GLN A 91 10.58 -12.83 -19.86
C GLN A 91 10.01 -11.56 -19.17
N ILE A 92 9.02 -11.72 -18.29
CA ILE A 92 8.41 -10.60 -17.57
C ILE A 92 9.42 -9.86 -16.67
N VAL A 93 10.41 -10.56 -16.10
CA VAL A 93 11.45 -9.95 -15.28
C VAL A 93 12.29 -8.97 -16.12
N PHE A 94 12.64 -9.35 -17.35
CA PHE A 94 13.35 -8.44 -18.26
C PHE A 94 12.49 -7.23 -18.68
N THR A 95 11.18 -7.43 -18.81
CA THR A 95 10.24 -6.31 -19.06
C THR A 95 10.23 -5.35 -17.87
N ASN A 96 10.21 -5.88 -16.64
CA ASN A 96 10.26 -5.07 -15.43
C ASN A 96 11.60 -4.34 -15.28
N PHE A 97 12.72 -4.96 -15.63
CA PHE A 97 14.03 -4.30 -15.68
C PHE A 97 14.05 -3.11 -16.67
N LEU A 98 13.43 -3.27 -17.85
CA LEU A 98 13.31 -2.17 -18.82
C LEU A 98 12.44 -1.01 -18.28
N ILE A 99 11.38 -1.31 -17.55
CA ILE A 99 10.52 -0.32 -16.90
C ILE A 99 11.30 0.42 -15.81
N SER A 100 12.00 -0.32 -14.95
CA SER A 100 12.84 0.25 -13.90
C SER A 100 13.90 1.18 -14.49
N ALA A 101 14.58 0.77 -15.55
CA ALA A 101 15.61 1.56 -16.22
C ALA A 101 15.10 2.92 -16.77
N LYS A 102 13.79 3.05 -17.01
CA LYS A 102 13.15 4.29 -17.46
C LYS A 102 12.62 5.15 -16.32
N SER A 103 12.42 4.57 -15.13
CA SER A 103 11.73 5.24 -14.00
C SER A 103 12.67 5.78 -12.92
N ILE A 104 13.96 5.41 -12.94
CA ILE A 104 14.97 5.81 -11.94
C ILE A 104 16.24 6.29 -12.65
N ASP A 105 16.75 7.44 -12.20
CA ASP A 105 17.98 8.04 -12.70
C ASP A 105 18.57 8.97 -11.61
N GLU A 106 19.88 9.10 -11.55
CA GLU A 106 20.62 9.93 -10.56
C GLU A 106 20.07 11.36 -10.44
N LYS A 107 19.61 11.93 -11.58
CA LYS A 107 19.09 13.31 -11.62
C LYS A 107 17.79 13.54 -10.85
N ILE A 108 17.09 12.47 -10.41
CA ILE A 108 15.85 12.56 -9.63
C ILE A 108 15.98 12.08 -8.18
N LEU A 109 17.13 11.56 -7.73
CA LEU A 109 17.29 10.99 -6.39
C LEU A 109 16.95 12.00 -5.29
N ALA A 110 17.43 13.25 -5.39
CA ALA A 110 17.09 14.28 -4.43
C ALA A 110 15.58 14.59 -4.39
N ASP A 111 14.89 14.53 -5.55
CA ASP A 111 13.44 14.71 -5.62
C ASP A 111 12.70 13.52 -4.98
N MET A 112 13.24 12.30 -5.11
CA MET A 112 12.68 11.11 -4.46
C MET A 112 12.80 11.20 -2.93
N VAL A 113 13.91 11.71 -2.40
CA VAL A 113 14.07 12.00 -0.96
C VAL A 113 13.05 13.04 -0.50
N GLU A 114 12.83 14.12 -1.27
CA GLU A 114 11.82 15.14 -0.97
C GLU A 114 10.41 14.54 -0.99
N GLU A 115 10.09 13.71 -1.98
CA GLU A 115 8.81 12.99 -2.05
C GLU A 115 8.59 12.10 -0.83
N ASN A 116 9.59 11.31 -0.42
CA ASN A 116 9.52 10.43 0.74
C ASN A 116 9.23 11.24 2.02
N LYS A 117 9.93 12.35 2.24
CA LYS A 117 9.70 13.25 3.39
C LYS A 117 8.28 13.81 3.41
N LEU A 118 7.74 14.22 2.27
CA LEU A 118 6.36 14.70 2.15
C LEU A 118 5.32 13.59 2.42
N CYS A 119 5.59 12.37 1.97
CA CYS A 119 4.74 11.22 2.27
C CYS A 119 4.73 10.91 3.77
N THR A 120 5.89 10.96 4.43
CA THR A 120 6.01 10.77 5.89
C THR A 120 5.27 11.89 6.65
N GLU A 121 5.40 13.15 6.21
CA GLU A 121 4.68 14.29 6.80
C GLU A 121 3.16 14.07 6.72
N TYR A 122 2.65 13.59 5.59
CA TYR A 122 1.23 13.26 5.42
C TYR A 122 0.79 12.12 6.36
N VAL A 123 1.54 11.03 6.42
CA VAL A 123 1.24 9.88 7.28
C VAL A 123 1.19 10.30 8.75
N THR A 124 2.18 11.06 9.21
CA THR A 124 2.26 11.57 10.58
C THR A 124 1.10 12.51 10.90
N LEU A 125 0.76 13.44 9.99
CA LEU A 125 -0.37 14.34 10.14
C LEU A 125 -1.69 13.56 10.28
N MET A 126 -1.94 12.63 9.39
CA MET A 126 -3.20 11.85 9.37
C MET A 126 -3.35 10.93 10.57
N SER A 127 -2.28 10.27 11.00
CA SER A 127 -2.29 9.38 12.19
C SER A 127 -2.46 10.15 13.50
N GLY A 128 -2.12 11.44 13.51
CA GLY A 128 -2.31 12.32 14.66
C GLY A 128 -3.71 12.93 14.78
N ILE A 129 -4.61 12.74 13.80
CA ILE A 129 -5.98 13.28 13.85
C ILE A 129 -6.82 12.49 14.85
N VAL A 130 -7.34 13.19 15.85
CA VAL A 130 -8.26 12.65 16.84
C VAL A 130 -9.62 13.35 16.68
N VAL A 131 -10.67 12.54 16.54
CA VAL A 131 -12.05 12.98 16.38
C VAL A 131 -12.79 12.85 17.73
N GLU A 132 -13.29 13.94 18.27
CA GLU A 132 -14.15 13.90 19.44
C GLU A 132 -15.61 13.71 19.00
N TYR A 133 -16.21 12.57 19.40
CA TYR A 133 -17.60 12.27 19.10
C TYR A 133 -18.26 11.52 20.26
N ARG A 134 -19.39 12.02 20.75
CA ARG A 134 -20.19 11.45 21.86
C ARG A 134 -19.40 11.19 23.15
N GLY A 135 -18.41 12.03 23.44
CA GLY A 135 -17.57 11.91 24.64
C GLY A 135 -16.39 10.95 24.48
N GLU A 136 -16.25 10.30 23.30
CA GLU A 136 -15.10 9.46 22.94
C GLU A 136 -14.08 10.25 22.13
N LYS A 137 -12.80 9.89 22.29
CA LYS A 137 -11.70 10.31 21.43
C LYS A 137 -11.37 9.15 20.50
N LEU A 138 -11.59 9.33 19.22
CA LEU A 138 -11.51 8.28 18.21
C LEU A 138 -10.48 8.65 17.14
N THR A 139 -9.75 7.66 16.64
CA THR A 139 -8.93 7.83 15.43
C THR A 139 -9.83 7.96 14.20
N THR A 140 -9.24 8.35 13.06
CA THR A 140 -9.95 8.40 11.76
C THR A 140 -10.46 7.02 11.30
N ALA A 141 -9.85 5.93 11.76
CA ALA A 141 -10.31 4.57 11.51
C ALA A 141 -11.46 4.17 12.47
N GLN A 142 -11.32 4.48 13.76
CA GLN A 142 -12.33 4.12 14.77
C GLN A 142 -13.67 4.83 14.58
N ILE A 143 -13.69 6.08 14.11
CA ILE A 143 -14.94 6.81 13.86
C ILE A 143 -15.81 6.15 12.78
N LYS A 144 -15.19 5.40 11.87
CA LYS A 144 -15.90 4.66 10.81
C LYS A 144 -16.80 3.54 11.33
N LYS A 145 -16.67 3.13 12.61
CA LYS A 145 -17.61 2.18 13.22
C LYS A 145 -19.08 2.68 13.16
N TYR A 146 -19.28 3.98 12.94
CA TYR A 146 -20.60 4.56 12.79
C TYR A 146 -21.12 4.58 11.36
N ASP A 147 -20.31 4.28 10.33
CA ASP A 147 -20.68 4.42 8.91
C ASP A 147 -21.85 3.50 8.52
N SER A 148 -21.95 2.33 9.14
CA SER A 148 -23.02 1.34 8.93
C SER A 148 -24.10 1.36 10.01
N ASN A 149 -24.06 2.30 10.96
CA ASN A 149 -25.04 2.36 12.05
C ASN A 149 -26.46 2.58 11.49
N PRO A 150 -27.49 1.81 11.94
CA PRO A 150 -28.86 1.98 11.46
C PRO A 150 -29.44 3.38 11.73
N ASP A 151 -29.03 4.04 12.81
CA ASP A 151 -29.43 5.41 13.10
C ASP A 151 -28.69 6.42 12.20
N ARG A 152 -29.48 7.03 11.30
CA ARG A 152 -28.97 8.02 10.33
C ARG A 152 -28.34 9.25 10.98
N GLU A 153 -28.89 9.72 12.11
CA GLU A 153 -28.34 10.90 12.79
C GLU A 153 -26.99 10.59 13.46
N LEU A 154 -26.76 9.35 13.90
CA LEU A 154 -25.45 8.92 14.38
C LEU A 154 -24.43 8.88 13.25
N ARG A 155 -24.77 8.32 12.08
CA ARG A 155 -23.88 8.32 10.91
C ARG A 155 -23.50 9.74 10.49
N LYS A 156 -24.53 10.60 10.34
CA LYS A 156 -24.35 12.02 9.99
C LYS A 156 -23.48 12.76 11.01
N GLY A 157 -23.73 12.55 12.31
CA GLY A 157 -22.95 13.17 13.37
C GLY A 157 -21.48 12.77 13.33
N ALA A 158 -21.19 11.47 13.16
CA ALA A 158 -19.84 10.96 13.02
C ALA A 158 -19.13 11.53 11.78
N TYR A 159 -19.81 11.52 10.63
CA TYR A 159 -19.31 12.12 9.40
C TYR A 159 -18.97 13.61 9.55
N MET A 160 -19.87 14.37 10.18
CA MET A 160 -19.64 15.80 10.41
C MET A 160 -18.51 16.06 11.41
N ALA A 161 -18.36 15.22 12.43
CA ALA A 161 -17.26 15.32 13.39
C ALA A 161 -15.90 15.07 12.70
N LEU A 162 -15.81 14.01 11.91
CA LEU A 162 -14.62 13.73 11.08
C LEU A 162 -14.33 14.88 10.11
N GLY A 163 -15.35 15.34 9.38
CA GLY A 163 -15.25 16.44 8.43
C GLY A 163 -14.75 17.75 9.05
N LYS A 164 -15.15 18.03 10.31
CA LYS A 164 -14.66 19.18 11.06
C LYS A 164 -13.14 19.10 11.31
N GLU A 165 -12.64 17.96 11.73
CA GLU A 165 -11.20 17.77 11.97
C GLU A 165 -10.40 17.74 10.66
N MET A 166 -10.94 17.13 9.59
CA MET A 166 -10.34 17.19 8.26
C MET A 166 -10.25 18.64 7.75
N LYS A 167 -11.31 19.43 7.91
CA LYS A 167 -11.32 20.85 7.55
C LYS A 167 -10.30 21.67 8.36
N ARG A 168 -10.17 21.38 9.68
CA ARG A 168 -9.19 22.04 10.56
C ARG A 168 -7.76 21.82 10.09
N ASN A 169 -7.45 20.62 9.58
CA ASN A 169 -6.16 20.26 9.05
C ASN A 169 -6.02 20.50 7.53
N GLY A 170 -7.10 20.92 6.85
CA GLY A 170 -7.21 20.99 5.40
C GLY A 170 -6.07 21.80 4.76
N LYS A 171 -5.73 22.96 5.30
CA LYS A 171 -4.61 23.74 4.74
C LYS A 171 -3.28 22.99 4.74
N LYS A 172 -2.97 22.27 5.81
CA LYS A 172 -1.73 21.45 5.89
C LYS A 172 -1.75 20.32 4.87
N ILE A 173 -2.90 19.66 4.74
CA ILE A 173 -3.10 18.56 3.78
C ILE A 173 -2.93 19.09 2.35
N ASP A 174 -3.56 20.22 2.03
CA ASP A 174 -3.46 20.88 0.71
C ASP A 174 -2.02 21.30 0.40
N ASP A 175 -1.31 21.89 1.37
CA ASP A 175 0.08 22.30 1.23
C ASP A 175 1.02 21.11 0.92
N ILE A 176 0.81 19.97 1.60
CA ILE A 176 1.57 18.73 1.34
C ILE A 176 1.22 18.19 -0.05
N TYR A 177 -0.06 18.15 -0.40
CA TYR A 177 -0.49 17.71 -1.72
C TYR A 177 0.08 18.54 -2.86
N ASP A 178 0.04 19.86 -2.74
CA ASP A 178 0.61 20.77 -3.74
C ASP A 178 2.13 20.56 -3.91
N LYS A 179 2.87 20.39 -2.80
CA LYS A 179 4.30 20.06 -2.83
C LYS A 179 4.55 18.71 -3.52
N LEU A 180 3.74 17.67 -3.22
CA LEU A 180 3.82 16.37 -3.88
C LEU A 180 3.57 16.46 -5.38
N VAL A 181 2.57 17.22 -5.82
CA VAL A 181 2.31 17.45 -7.25
C VAL A 181 3.52 18.11 -7.92
N LYS A 182 4.13 19.12 -7.27
CA LYS A 182 5.29 19.85 -7.79
C LYS A 182 6.53 18.95 -7.91
N VAL A 183 6.88 18.21 -6.85
CA VAL A 183 8.07 17.34 -6.88
C VAL A 183 7.89 16.20 -7.89
N ARG A 184 6.72 15.58 -7.94
CA ARG A 184 6.41 14.51 -8.89
C ARG A 184 6.44 14.98 -10.35
N THR A 185 5.90 16.17 -10.61
CA THR A 185 5.97 16.78 -11.94
C THR A 185 7.41 17.09 -12.33
N ARG A 186 8.22 17.60 -11.39
CA ARG A 186 9.64 17.89 -11.59
C ARG A 186 10.44 16.63 -11.94
N MET A 187 10.20 15.50 -11.23
CA MET A 187 10.82 14.21 -11.54
C MET A 187 10.49 13.76 -12.97
N ALA A 188 9.20 13.78 -13.34
CA ALA A 188 8.77 13.40 -14.69
C ALA A 188 9.46 14.23 -15.77
N LYS A 189 9.52 15.56 -15.59
CA LYS A 189 10.21 16.47 -16.53
C LYS A 189 11.70 16.21 -16.62
N LYS A 190 12.38 15.94 -15.51
CA LYS A 190 13.81 15.56 -15.51
C LYS A 190 14.06 14.25 -16.27
N LEU A 191 13.10 13.32 -16.27
CA LEU A 191 13.16 12.08 -17.02
C LEU A 191 12.72 12.22 -18.50
N GLY A 192 12.33 13.43 -18.93
CA GLY A 192 11.90 13.69 -20.30
C GLY A 192 10.46 13.33 -20.59
N MET A 193 9.64 13.13 -19.56
CA MET A 193 8.22 12.79 -19.67
C MET A 193 7.35 14.04 -19.66
N GLU A 194 6.19 13.97 -20.31
CA GLU A 194 5.25 15.11 -20.35
C GLU A 194 4.53 15.30 -19.01
N SER A 195 4.21 14.23 -18.32
CA SER A 195 3.45 14.25 -17.06
C SER A 195 3.94 13.23 -16.06
N PHE A 196 3.60 13.43 -14.77
CA PHE A 196 3.84 12.42 -13.75
C PHE A 196 3.01 11.15 -13.99
N SER A 197 1.89 11.22 -14.71
CA SER A 197 1.11 10.02 -15.03
C SER A 197 1.93 8.97 -15.76
N GLU A 198 2.79 9.38 -16.69
CA GLU A 198 3.70 8.48 -17.42
C GLU A 198 4.70 7.80 -16.45
N LEU A 199 5.37 8.60 -15.61
CA LEU A 199 6.26 8.08 -14.59
C LEU A 199 5.52 7.16 -13.59
N GLY A 200 4.30 7.54 -13.21
CA GLY A 200 3.45 6.77 -12.33
C GLY A 200 3.12 5.38 -12.86
N TYR A 201 2.83 5.24 -14.17
CA TYR A 201 2.64 3.94 -14.81
C TYR A 201 3.91 3.07 -14.72
N LEU A 202 5.07 3.65 -14.97
CA LEU A 202 6.35 2.94 -14.84
C LEU A 202 6.62 2.53 -13.39
N ARG A 203 6.46 3.44 -12.43
CA ARG A 203 6.67 3.17 -10.98
C ARG A 203 5.72 2.13 -10.41
N MET A 204 4.52 2.00 -10.97
CA MET A 204 3.58 0.92 -10.63
C MET A 204 3.83 -0.37 -11.41
N THR A 205 4.93 -0.45 -12.16
CA THR A 205 5.34 -1.63 -12.95
C THR A 205 4.21 -2.15 -13.85
N ARG A 206 3.46 -1.22 -14.48
CA ARG A 206 2.39 -1.59 -15.43
C ARG A 206 3.02 -2.05 -16.74
N ASN A 207 3.16 -3.36 -16.88
CA ASN A 207 3.96 -4.01 -17.92
C ASN A 207 3.12 -4.66 -19.04
N CYS A 208 1.79 -4.75 -18.89
CA CYS A 208 0.90 -5.42 -19.83
C CYS A 208 -0.30 -4.56 -20.30
N TYR A 209 -0.41 -3.33 -19.84
CA TYR A 209 -1.41 -2.36 -20.28
C TYR A 209 -0.90 -0.92 -20.13
N ASP A 210 -1.47 0.00 -20.89
CA ASP A 210 -1.10 1.42 -20.90
C ASP A 210 -2.27 2.35 -20.57
N SER A 211 -2.05 3.66 -20.70
CA SER A 211 -3.07 4.68 -20.44
C SER A 211 -4.27 4.62 -21.40
N ASN A 212 -4.09 4.10 -22.63
CA ASN A 212 -5.16 3.97 -23.62
C ASN A 212 -6.08 2.81 -23.23
N ASP A 213 -5.52 1.68 -22.79
CA ASP A 213 -6.29 0.55 -22.28
C ASP A 213 -7.15 0.99 -21.09
N ILE A 214 -6.57 1.78 -20.16
CA ILE A 214 -7.29 2.32 -19.02
C ILE A 214 -8.33 3.35 -19.43
N ALA A 215 -8.12 4.12 -20.50
CA ALA A 215 -9.15 5.03 -21.03
C ALA A 215 -10.37 4.24 -21.52
N VAL A 216 -10.16 3.16 -22.28
CA VAL A 216 -11.23 2.25 -22.72
C VAL A 216 -11.95 1.63 -21.53
N PHE A 217 -11.21 1.14 -20.53
CA PHE A 217 -11.78 0.60 -19.30
C PHE A 217 -12.69 1.62 -18.59
N ARG A 218 -12.23 2.87 -18.41
CA ARG A 218 -13.02 3.93 -17.77
C ARG A 218 -14.31 4.25 -18.52
N GLU A 219 -14.26 4.30 -19.85
CA GLU A 219 -15.47 4.51 -20.66
C GLU A 219 -16.46 3.35 -20.52
N ASN A 220 -15.97 2.11 -20.45
CA ASN A 220 -16.80 0.94 -20.18
C ASN A 220 -17.44 1.00 -18.77
N VAL A 221 -16.69 1.39 -17.76
CA VAL A 221 -17.23 1.60 -16.39
C VAL A 221 -18.34 2.66 -16.42
N LYS A 222 -18.10 3.81 -17.04
CA LYS A 222 -19.12 4.88 -17.17
C LYS A 222 -20.37 4.40 -17.89
N LYS A 223 -20.21 3.62 -18.94
CA LYS A 223 -21.31 3.17 -19.81
C LYS A 223 -22.13 2.03 -19.18
N TYR A 224 -21.46 1.09 -18.53
CA TYR A 224 -22.11 -0.17 -18.12
C TYR A 224 -22.24 -0.32 -16.59
N VAL A 225 -21.25 0.11 -15.81
CA VAL A 225 -21.24 -0.09 -14.35
C VAL A 225 -21.99 1.04 -13.63
N VAL A 226 -21.72 2.30 -13.98
CA VAL A 226 -22.33 3.46 -13.32
C VAL A 226 -23.86 3.44 -13.37
N PRO A 227 -24.54 3.11 -14.50
CA PRO A 227 -26.00 3.02 -14.52
C PRO A 227 -26.56 1.96 -13.57
N VAL A 228 -25.89 0.81 -13.44
CA VAL A 228 -26.28 -0.26 -12.49
C VAL A 228 -26.13 0.24 -11.05
N CYS A 229 -25.00 0.88 -10.72
CA CYS A 229 -24.79 1.47 -9.39
C CYS A 229 -25.87 2.52 -9.08
N CYS A 230 -26.28 3.35 -10.05
CA CYS A 230 -27.36 4.31 -9.87
C CYS A 230 -28.71 3.63 -9.54
N GLN A 231 -29.01 2.50 -10.19
CA GLN A 231 -30.22 1.73 -9.92
C GLN A 231 -30.18 1.12 -8.51
N ILE A 232 -29.04 0.57 -8.10
CA ILE A 232 -28.83 0.02 -6.76
C ILE A 232 -29.02 1.14 -5.70
N LYS A 233 -28.37 2.29 -5.91
CA LYS A 233 -28.50 3.44 -4.98
C LYS A 233 -29.94 3.95 -4.90
N GLU A 234 -30.69 3.97 -6.02
CA GLU A 234 -32.11 4.35 -5.99
C GLU A 234 -32.97 3.34 -5.21
N LYS A 235 -32.65 2.03 -5.31
CA LYS A 235 -33.28 0.99 -4.49
C LYS A 235 -33.00 1.21 -3.00
N ILE A 236 -31.72 1.41 -2.64
CA ILE A 236 -31.30 1.71 -1.27
C ILE A 236 -32.00 2.95 -0.72
N ARG A 237 -32.07 4.02 -1.53
CA ARG A 237 -32.78 5.25 -1.15
C ARG A 237 -34.22 4.99 -0.73
N LYS A 238 -34.94 4.18 -1.50
CA LYS A 238 -36.34 3.79 -1.21
C LYS A 238 -36.45 2.92 0.03
N GLU A 239 -35.55 1.94 0.20
CA GLU A 239 -35.52 1.06 1.36
C GLU A 239 -35.18 1.81 2.64
N CYS A 240 -34.30 2.82 2.59
CA CYS A 240 -33.99 3.70 3.71
C CYS A 240 -35.10 4.74 3.98
N GLY A 241 -36.09 4.91 3.11
CA GLY A 241 -37.20 5.88 3.27
C GLY A 241 -36.74 7.34 3.26
N VAL A 242 -35.65 7.67 2.51
CA VAL A 242 -35.12 9.04 2.47
C VAL A 242 -35.35 9.68 1.11
N ASP A 243 -35.53 11.00 1.10
CA ASP A 243 -35.71 11.76 -0.15
C ASP A 243 -34.42 11.80 -0.98
N LYS A 244 -33.26 11.84 -0.31
CA LYS A 244 -31.95 11.88 -0.94
C LYS A 244 -30.93 11.10 -0.10
N LEU A 245 -30.15 10.23 -0.75
CA LEU A 245 -28.95 9.65 -0.16
C LEU A 245 -27.86 10.72 -0.03
N MET A 246 -27.24 10.76 1.12
CA MET A 246 -26.08 11.59 1.41
C MET A 246 -24.85 10.70 1.54
N VAL A 247 -23.66 11.29 1.55
CA VAL A 247 -22.39 10.55 1.66
C VAL A 247 -22.35 9.61 2.87
N TYR A 248 -22.92 10.04 3.99
CA TYR A 248 -23.02 9.23 5.22
C TYR A 248 -24.08 8.10 5.15
N ASP A 249 -24.75 7.94 4.03
CA ASP A 249 -25.67 6.81 3.78
C ASP A 249 -25.04 5.74 2.87
N ASP A 250 -23.78 5.92 2.42
CA ASP A 250 -23.11 5.00 1.47
C ASP A 250 -22.81 3.63 2.10
N GLY A 251 -22.65 3.52 3.42
CA GLY A 251 -22.39 2.26 4.14
C GLY A 251 -23.65 1.49 4.54
N VAL A 252 -24.87 1.92 4.14
CA VAL A 252 -26.12 1.31 4.59
C VAL A 252 -26.94 0.84 3.41
N TYR A 253 -27.46 -0.39 3.49
CA TYR A 253 -28.24 -1.04 2.44
C TYR A 253 -29.72 -1.22 2.82
N GLY A 254 -30.25 -0.33 3.68
CA GLY A 254 -31.63 -0.39 4.16
C GLY A 254 -31.91 -1.45 5.23
N ARG A 255 -30.90 -2.20 5.62
CA ARG A 255 -30.93 -3.25 6.66
C ARG A 255 -29.79 -3.06 7.64
N GLU A 256 -29.86 -3.72 8.77
CA GLU A 256 -28.71 -3.84 9.66
C GLU A 256 -27.58 -4.54 8.89
N GLU A 257 -26.38 -3.96 8.93
CA GLU A 257 -25.20 -4.61 8.36
C GLU A 257 -24.86 -5.85 9.19
N ALA A 258 -24.43 -6.91 8.50
CA ALA A 258 -23.83 -8.06 9.18
C ALA A 258 -22.47 -7.61 9.76
N VAL A 259 -22.41 -7.46 11.07
CA VAL A 259 -21.15 -7.18 11.78
C VAL A 259 -20.58 -8.50 12.33
N PRO A 260 -19.26 -8.63 12.42
CA PRO A 260 -18.65 -9.81 13.04
C PRO A 260 -19.08 -9.88 14.51
N SER A 261 -19.36 -11.10 14.98
CA SER A 261 -19.64 -11.34 16.40
C SER A 261 -18.34 -11.57 17.15
N GLY A 262 -18.19 -10.94 18.31
CA GLY A 262 -17.05 -11.12 19.19
C GLY A 262 -15.97 -10.04 19.05
N SER A 263 -14.80 -10.33 19.56
CA SER A 263 -13.63 -9.47 19.57
C SER A 263 -12.79 -9.64 18.28
N ALA A 264 -11.77 -8.79 18.10
CA ALA A 264 -10.78 -8.96 17.04
C ALA A 264 -10.08 -10.34 17.12
N GLN A 265 -9.86 -10.86 18.34
CA GLN A 265 -9.31 -12.21 18.54
C GLN A 265 -10.25 -13.30 18.02
N ASP A 266 -11.56 -13.16 18.23
CA ASP A 266 -12.54 -14.11 17.72
C ASP A 266 -12.55 -14.13 16.17
N ILE A 267 -12.33 -12.98 15.52
CA ILE A 267 -12.21 -12.90 14.06
C ILE A 267 -10.96 -13.67 13.60
N VAL A 268 -9.80 -13.48 14.25
CA VAL A 268 -8.56 -14.21 13.95
C VAL A 268 -8.73 -15.72 14.17
N ASP A 269 -9.36 -16.16 15.27
CA ASP A 269 -9.58 -17.57 15.57
C ASP A 269 -10.56 -18.22 14.58
N ASN A 270 -11.54 -17.48 14.08
CA ASN A 270 -12.44 -17.96 13.04
C ASN A 270 -11.75 -18.02 11.67
N ALA A 271 -10.87 -17.08 11.34
CA ALA A 271 -10.04 -17.12 10.14
C ALA A 271 -9.11 -18.34 10.18
N GLU A 272 -8.46 -18.64 11.31
CA GLU A 272 -7.64 -19.83 11.48
C GLU A 272 -8.43 -21.13 11.19
N LYS A 273 -9.65 -21.24 11.70
CA LYS A 273 -10.53 -22.39 11.41
C LYS A 273 -10.85 -22.48 9.92
N MET A 274 -11.18 -21.35 9.29
CA MET A 274 -11.48 -21.28 7.87
C MET A 274 -10.28 -21.72 7.02
N TYR A 275 -9.10 -21.12 7.24
CA TYR A 275 -7.89 -21.48 6.50
C TYR A 275 -7.43 -22.90 6.75
N SER A 276 -7.65 -23.45 7.96
CA SER A 276 -7.37 -24.86 8.29
C SER A 276 -8.27 -25.85 7.54
N GLN A 277 -9.48 -25.42 7.15
CA GLN A 277 -10.42 -26.26 6.37
C GLN A 277 -10.15 -26.17 4.86
N MET A 278 -9.44 -25.13 4.38
CA MET A 278 -9.13 -24.96 2.96
C MET A 278 -8.04 -25.92 2.49
N SER A 279 -6.89 -25.91 3.16
CA SER A 279 -5.78 -26.85 2.87
C SER A 279 -4.79 -26.93 4.05
N GLY A 280 -3.95 -27.96 4.04
CA GLY A 280 -2.84 -28.06 5.00
C GLY A 280 -1.80 -26.96 4.84
N GLU A 281 -1.63 -26.39 3.65
CA GLU A 281 -0.70 -25.33 3.35
C GLU A 281 -1.17 -23.99 3.91
N THR A 282 -2.44 -23.62 3.68
CA THR A 282 -3.05 -22.40 4.21
C THR A 282 -3.13 -22.45 5.74
N LYS A 283 -3.44 -23.61 6.32
CA LYS A 283 -3.39 -23.86 7.76
C LYS A 283 -2.00 -23.52 8.32
N LYS A 284 -0.96 -24.14 7.76
CA LYS A 284 0.43 -23.95 8.22
C LYS A 284 0.88 -22.50 8.08
N LEU A 285 0.53 -21.84 6.99
CA LEU A 285 0.86 -20.42 6.79
C LEU A 285 0.23 -19.58 7.91
N PHE A 286 -1.07 -19.71 8.14
CA PHE A 286 -1.78 -18.91 9.12
C PHE A 286 -1.31 -19.18 10.56
N GLU A 287 -1.05 -20.45 10.92
CA GLU A 287 -0.43 -20.82 12.20
C GLU A 287 0.94 -20.16 12.37
N THR A 288 1.79 -20.20 11.33
CA THR A 288 3.11 -19.55 11.36
C THR A 288 2.98 -18.03 11.57
N MET A 289 2.02 -17.38 10.91
CA MET A 289 1.77 -15.94 11.10
C MET A 289 1.33 -15.62 12.53
N LYS A 290 0.48 -16.46 13.14
CA LYS A 290 0.06 -16.30 14.55
C LYS A 290 1.23 -16.47 15.51
N GLU A 291 2.00 -17.54 15.35
CA GLU A 291 3.15 -17.86 16.20
C GLU A 291 4.25 -16.80 16.12
N SER A 292 4.38 -16.16 14.95
CA SER A 292 5.36 -15.10 14.68
C SER A 292 4.82 -13.70 15.01
N GLU A 293 3.62 -13.57 15.57
CA GLU A 293 2.95 -12.28 15.85
C GLU A 293 2.91 -11.36 14.60
N ALA A 294 2.70 -11.95 13.41
CA ALA A 294 2.75 -11.25 12.13
C ALA A 294 1.47 -10.44 11.81
N PHE A 295 0.75 -10.03 12.84
CA PHE A 295 -0.45 -9.20 12.73
C PHE A 295 -0.40 -8.02 13.71
N ASP A 296 -0.73 -6.83 13.22
CA ASP A 296 -1.08 -5.68 14.06
C ASP A 296 -2.43 -5.13 13.61
N LEU A 297 -3.52 -5.62 14.22
CA LEU A 297 -4.87 -5.43 13.72
C LEU A 297 -5.63 -4.30 14.41
N LEU A 298 -5.31 -3.96 15.68
CA LEU A 298 -6.10 -3.00 16.46
C LEU A 298 -5.73 -1.56 16.15
N SER A 299 -6.75 -0.72 16.00
CA SER A 299 -6.58 0.73 15.86
C SER A 299 -6.19 1.36 17.19
N ARG A 300 -5.23 2.30 17.15
CA ARG A 300 -4.80 3.11 18.29
C ARG A 300 -4.26 4.46 17.85
N GLU A 301 -4.21 5.42 18.75
CA GLU A 301 -3.62 6.72 18.50
C GLU A 301 -2.13 6.60 18.15
N GLY A 302 -1.70 7.35 17.14
CA GLY A 302 -0.33 7.30 16.64
C GLY A 302 -0.03 6.16 15.66
N LYS A 303 -0.91 5.17 15.52
CA LYS A 303 -0.80 4.15 14.46
C LYS A 303 -1.26 4.73 13.13
N TRP A 304 -0.59 4.38 12.04
CA TRP A 304 -1.07 4.75 10.70
C TRP A 304 -2.47 4.21 10.45
N GLY A 305 -3.36 5.07 9.95
CA GLY A 305 -4.80 4.75 9.81
C GLY A 305 -5.18 3.93 8.56
N GLY A 306 -4.19 3.51 7.76
CA GLY A 306 -4.37 2.59 6.63
C GLY A 306 -4.17 1.13 7.01
N GLY A 307 -4.13 0.26 5.99
CA GLY A 307 -3.79 -1.16 6.11
C GLY A 307 -2.90 -1.59 4.95
N TYR A 308 -2.11 -2.63 5.17
CA TYR A 308 -1.30 -3.28 4.15
C TYR A 308 -0.90 -4.69 4.58
N CYS A 309 -0.64 -5.53 3.59
CA CYS A 309 0.18 -6.71 3.74
C CYS A 309 1.56 -6.45 3.14
N THR A 310 2.63 -6.85 3.82
CA THR A 310 4.00 -6.77 3.30
C THR A 310 4.73 -8.06 3.57
N GLU A 311 5.68 -8.41 2.69
CA GLU A 311 6.51 -9.59 2.84
C GLU A 311 7.78 -9.26 3.61
N LEU A 312 8.12 -10.12 4.57
CA LEU A 312 9.44 -10.22 5.21
C LEU A 312 10.22 -11.32 4.47
N SER A 313 10.86 -10.94 3.36
CA SER A 313 11.39 -11.86 2.35
C SER A 313 12.38 -12.87 2.92
N GLU A 314 13.24 -12.48 3.87
CA GLU A 314 14.21 -13.36 4.53
C GLU A 314 13.52 -14.47 5.33
N TYR A 315 12.40 -14.14 5.97
CA TYR A 315 11.61 -15.07 6.79
C TYR A 315 10.51 -15.79 5.98
N LYS A 316 10.29 -15.39 4.73
CA LYS A 316 9.17 -15.86 3.89
C LYS A 316 7.83 -15.76 4.63
N LEU A 317 7.64 -14.67 5.33
CA LEU A 317 6.52 -14.42 6.22
C LEU A 317 5.81 -13.13 5.79
N PRO A 318 4.50 -13.14 5.51
CA PRO A 318 3.71 -11.92 5.36
C PRO A 318 3.44 -11.29 6.72
N PHE A 319 3.36 -9.95 6.75
CA PHE A 319 2.93 -9.17 7.91
C PHE A 319 1.73 -8.30 7.53
N ILE A 320 0.68 -8.32 8.34
CA ILE A 320 -0.54 -7.54 8.12
C ILE A 320 -0.66 -6.43 9.17
N LEU A 321 -0.72 -5.18 8.71
CA LEU A 321 -1.14 -4.04 9.52
C LEU A 321 -2.54 -3.62 9.13
N SER A 322 -3.44 -3.50 10.09
CA SER A 322 -4.82 -3.04 9.89
C SER A 322 -5.31 -2.17 11.04
N ASN A 323 -6.54 -1.70 10.95
CA ASN A 323 -7.19 -0.86 11.96
C ASN A 323 -8.62 -1.35 12.22
N PHE A 324 -8.76 -2.50 12.84
CA PHE A 324 -10.06 -3.09 13.19
C PHE A 324 -10.91 -2.12 13.99
N ASN A 325 -12.17 -2.04 13.60
CA ASN A 325 -13.16 -1.10 14.16
C ASN A 325 -14.52 -1.74 14.48
N GLY A 326 -14.67 -3.06 14.33
CA GLY A 326 -15.88 -3.82 14.60
C GLY A 326 -16.88 -3.87 13.43
N SER A 327 -16.46 -3.47 12.21
CA SER A 327 -17.26 -3.59 10.99
C SER A 327 -16.98 -4.86 10.22
N SER A 328 -17.80 -5.17 9.20
CA SER A 328 -17.56 -6.27 8.26
C SER A 328 -16.22 -6.16 7.56
N GLY A 329 -15.71 -4.94 7.38
CA GLY A 329 -14.39 -4.68 6.81
C GLY A 329 -13.24 -5.34 7.56
N ASP A 330 -13.38 -5.64 8.85
CA ASP A 330 -12.36 -6.36 9.62
C ASP A 330 -12.21 -7.81 9.14
N VAL A 331 -13.31 -8.45 8.72
CA VAL A 331 -13.29 -9.79 8.11
C VAL A 331 -12.71 -9.73 6.70
N ASP A 332 -13.10 -8.71 5.92
CA ASP A 332 -12.60 -8.52 4.55
C ASP A 332 -11.08 -8.39 4.54
N VAL A 333 -10.50 -7.65 5.50
CA VAL A 333 -9.04 -7.52 5.62
C VAL A 333 -8.36 -8.88 5.79
N LEU A 334 -8.81 -9.73 6.74
CA LEU A 334 -8.16 -11.02 6.97
C LEU A 334 -8.33 -12.02 5.81
N THR A 335 -9.28 -11.78 4.92
CA THR A 335 -9.52 -12.64 3.75
C THR A 335 -8.88 -12.10 2.47
N HIS A 336 -8.59 -10.79 2.42
CA HIS A 336 -8.01 -10.13 1.27
C HIS A 336 -6.48 -9.98 1.38
N GLU A 337 -5.97 -9.55 2.53
CA GLU A 337 -4.54 -9.31 2.78
C GLU A 337 -3.80 -10.62 3.08
#